data_3afd740a51d34607d22ca1b18ff63ace
#
_entry.id   3afd740a51d34607d22ca1b18ff63ace
#
_cell.length_a   1.000
_cell.length_b   1.000
_cell.length_c   1.000
_cell.angle_alpha   90.00
_cell.angle_beta   90.00
_cell.angle_gamma   90.00
#
_symmetry.space_group_name_H-M   'P 1'
#
loop_
_entity.id
_entity.type
_entity.pdbx_description
1 polymer ?
#
loop_
_entity_poly.entity_id
_entity_poly.type
_entity_poly.pdbx_seq_one_letter_code
_entity_poly.pdbx_strand_id
1 'polypeptide(L)'
;LTVKAQCIIDLDYNLDNYSHIDCYGDNAGKIDITIINTNASFWWTGPNGFTSNSLNLVNLFAGQYVLTIMENLIPGDTSSMVIDSCYVSIPIEQTLQITASFELSSMCNEYDSTDVKTTIWGGTPPYTTLWSTGDTARNTDSLAPRILPYTLTITDTNNCFRNQFLIVNSTQEMNSFMSSVGVICKDDYSGSARVFVTEGTPPFHFQWSTDSSIIIEHDSFSVIESLVPGEY
;
A
#
# COMPACT_ATOMS: atom_id res chain seq x y z
N LEU A 1 -17.23 -20.30 9.07
CA LEU A 1 -16.38 -20.37 10.30
C LEU A 1 -16.43 -21.79 10.85
N THR A 2 -15.29 -22.46 10.96
CA THR A 2 -15.26 -23.79 11.54
C THR A 2 -14.65 -23.68 12.93
N VAL A 3 -15.50 -23.59 13.94
CA VAL A 3 -15.08 -23.86 15.31
C VAL A 3 -14.77 -25.36 15.37
N LYS A 4 -13.49 -25.71 15.52
CA LYS A 4 -13.08 -27.11 15.68
C LYS A 4 -13.06 -27.41 17.19
N ALA A 5 -14.05 -28.13 17.66
CA ALA A 5 -14.00 -28.76 18.96
C ALA A 5 -13.50 -30.21 18.79
N GLN A 6 -12.50 -30.60 19.57
CA GLN A 6 -12.03 -31.95 19.63
C GLN A 6 -12.15 -32.42 21.09
N CYS A 7 -13.34 -32.92 21.43
CA CYS A 7 -13.66 -33.40 22.76
C CYS A 7 -14.09 -34.87 22.67
N ILE A 8 -13.66 -35.69 23.61
CA ILE A 8 -14.10 -37.08 23.75
C ILE A 8 -15.38 -37.13 24.59
N ILE A 9 -15.64 -36.11 25.39
CA ILE A 9 -16.84 -35.98 26.24
C ILE A 9 -17.68 -34.79 25.71
N ASP A 10 -19.00 -34.96 25.78
CA ASP A 10 -19.97 -33.93 25.42
C ASP A 10 -19.94 -32.80 26.47
N LEU A 11 -18.94 -31.91 26.32
CA LEU A 11 -18.82 -30.73 27.16
C LEU A 11 -19.83 -29.69 26.68
N ASP A 12 -20.86 -29.44 27.49
CA ASP A 12 -21.83 -28.38 27.23
C ASP A 12 -21.17 -27.00 27.43
N TYR A 13 -20.72 -26.42 26.34
CA TYR A 13 -20.35 -25.00 26.30
C TYR A 13 -21.19 -24.29 25.23
N ASN A 14 -21.53 -23.06 25.48
CA ASN A 14 -22.15 -22.18 24.50
C ASN A 14 -21.19 -21.05 24.15
N LEU A 15 -20.93 -20.88 22.85
CA LEU A 15 -20.32 -19.67 22.33
C LEU A 15 -21.44 -18.61 22.22
N ASP A 16 -21.56 -17.76 23.25
CA ASP A 16 -22.68 -16.83 23.34
C ASP A 16 -22.53 -15.67 22.36
N ASN A 17 -21.31 -15.19 22.21
CA ASN A 17 -20.99 -14.12 21.28
C ASN A 17 -19.49 -14.05 20.97
N TYR A 18 -19.15 -13.63 19.77
CA TYR A 18 -17.79 -13.22 19.41
C TYR A 18 -17.86 -12.12 18.34
N SER A 19 -16.89 -11.24 18.35
CA SER A 19 -16.79 -10.18 17.34
C SER A 19 -15.41 -10.14 16.70
N HIS A 20 -15.39 -9.93 15.41
CA HIS A 20 -14.19 -9.64 14.63
C HIS A 20 -13.78 -8.17 14.82
N ILE A 21 -12.64 -7.82 14.24
CA ILE A 21 -12.04 -6.48 14.33
C ILE A 21 -12.30 -5.75 13.03
N ASP A 22 -12.97 -4.61 13.10
CA ASP A 22 -13.33 -3.81 11.93
C ASP A 22 -12.15 -3.05 11.33
N CYS A 23 -11.17 -2.66 12.16
CA CYS A 23 -9.98 -1.93 11.71
C CYS A 23 -8.72 -2.78 11.82
N TYR A 24 -7.89 -2.74 10.80
CA TYR A 24 -6.61 -3.45 10.79
C TYR A 24 -5.70 -2.99 11.93
N GLY A 25 -5.23 -3.95 12.74
CA GLY A 25 -4.29 -3.72 13.83
C GLY A 25 -4.91 -3.30 15.16
N ASP A 26 -6.23 -3.13 15.21
CA ASP A 26 -6.93 -2.86 16.47
C ASP A 26 -7.05 -4.11 17.34
N ASN A 27 -7.49 -3.91 18.58
CA ASN A 27 -7.74 -4.95 19.57
C ASN A 27 -9.20 -4.93 20.06
N ALA A 28 -10.15 -4.74 19.15
CA ALA A 28 -11.58 -4.66 19.49
C ALA A 28 -12.28 -6.02 19.53
N GLY A 29 -11.57 -7.14 19.30
CA GLY A 29 -12.12 -8.48 19.31
C GLY A 29 -12.67 -8.89 20.68
N LYS A 30 -13.72 -9.72 20.67
CA LYS A 30 -14.38 -10.25 21.87
C LYS A 30 -14.72 -11.71 21.67
N ILE A 31 -14.70 -12.47 22.78
CA ILE A 31 -15.21 -13.83 22.87
C ILE A 31 -15.93 -13.97 24.21
N ASP A 32 -17.22 -14.31 24.18
CA ASP A 32 -18.03 -14.61 25.34
C ASP A 32 -18.50 -16.06 25.28
N ILE A 33 -18.19 -16.84 26.32
CA ILE A 33 -18.60 -18.22 26.43
C ILE A 33 -19.26 -18.48 27.78
N THR A 34 -20.16 -19.46 27.79
CA THR A 34 -20.72 -20.04 29.02
C THR A 34 -20.32 -21.52 29.09
N ILE A 35 -19.75 -21.93 30.23
CA ILE A 35 -19.48 -23.34 30.52
C ILE A 35 -20.58 -23.84 31.47
N ILE A 36 -21.31 -24.86 31.05
CA ILE A 36 -22.48 -25.37 31.79
C ILE A 36 -22.04 -26.29 32.94
N ASN A 37 -20.92 -26.98 32.78
CA ASN A 37 -20.37 -27.86 33.80
C ASN A 37 -19.50 -27.06 34.79
N THR A 38 -19.90 -27.02 36.06
CA THR A 38 -19.26 -26.23 37.11
C THR A 38 -18.01 -26.87 37.73
N ASN A 39 -17.69 -28.14 37.39
CA ASN A 39 -16.52 -28.87 37.91
C ASN A 39 -15.31 -28.80 36.99
N ALA A 40 -15.41 -28.15 35.84
CA ALA A 40 -14.33 -28.02 34.89
C ALA A 40 -13.40 -26.84 35.22
N SER A 41 -12.11 -27.04 35.08
CA SER A 41 -11.14 -25.96 35.01
C SER A 41 -10.85 -25.62 33.56
N PHE A 42 -10.61 -24.36 33.28
CA PHE A 42 -10.35 -23.92 31.91
C PHE A 42 -9.30 -22.80 31.86
N TRP A 43 -8.65 -22.66 30.71
CA TRP A 43 -7.80 -21.52 30.39
C TRP A 43 -7.74 -21.29 28.89
N TRP A 44 -7.45 -20.06 28.53
CA TRP A 44 -7.22 -19.62 27.18
C TRP A 44 -5.75 -19.48 26.88
N THR A 45 -5.38 -19.78 25.65
CA THR A 45 -4.12 -19.38 25.03
C THR A 45 -4.41 -18.66 23.70
N GLY A 46 -3.52 -17.77 23.27
CA GLY A 46 -3.73 -16.98 22.06
C GLY A 46 -2.46 -16.33 21.53
N PRO A 47 -2.59 -15.41 20.58
CA PRO A 47 -1.47 -14.71 19.96
C PRO A 47 -0.58 -13.99 20.97
N ASN A 48 0.71 -13.85 20.63
CA ASN A 48 1.69 -13.11 21.43
C ASN A 48 1.83 -13.57 22.89
N GLY A 49 1.58 -14.85 23.16
CA GLY A 49 1.65 -15.40 24.51
C GLY A 49 0.45 -15.06 25.40
N PHE A 50 -0.67 -14.65 24.80
CA PHE A 50 -1.90 -14.39 25.53
C PHE A 50 -2.35 -15.62 26.34
N THR A 51 -2.71 -15.41 27.59
CA THR A 51 -3.33 -16.42 28.46
C THR A 51 -4.42 -15.76 29.32
N SER A 52 -5.50 -16.49 29.60
CA SER A 52 -6.60 -16.02 30.44
C SER A 52 -7.38 -17.19 31.03
N ASN A 53 -7.98 -16.97 32.18
CA ASN A 53 -8.98 -17.87 32.80
C ASN A 53 -10.34 -17.20 32.94
N SER A 54 -10.61 -16.15 32.17
CA SER A 54 -11.91 -15.49 32.13
C SER A 54 -12.78 -16.12 31.05
N LEU A 55 -14.07 -16.26 31.31
CA LEU A 55 -15.05 -16.71 30.31
C LEU A 55 -15.31 -15.66 29.26
N ASN A 56 -15.21 -14.39 29.64
CA ASN A 56 -15.42 -13.26 28.76
C ASN A 56 -14.09 -12.60 28.44
N LEU A 57 -13.69 -12.65 27.19
CA LEU A 57 -12.49 -12.03 26.68
C LEU A 57 -12.84 -10.78 25.89
N VAL A 58 -12.11 -9.70 26.16
CA VAL A 58 -12.24 -8.42 25.45
C VAL A 58 -10.88 -7.89 25.08
N ASN A 59 -10.84 -6.90 24.21
CA ASN A 59 -9.61 -6.27 23.73
C ASN A 59 -8.65 -7.28 23.06
N LEU A 60 -9.21 -8.18 22.27
CA LEU A 60 -8.45 -9.21 21.57
C LEU A 60 -7.93 -8.70 20.24
N PHE A 61 -6.64 -8.96 19.97
CA PHE A 61 -6.06 -8.80 18.65
C PHE A 61 -6.51 -9.92 17.70
N ALA A 62 -6.32 -9.71 16.40
CA ALA A 62 -6.56 -10.75 15.41
C ALA A 62 -5.66 -11.96 15.65
N GLY A 63 -6.21 -13.15 15.52
CA GLY A 63 -5.50 -14.41 15.68
C GLY A 63 -6.35 -15.53 16.23
N GLN A 64 -5.72 -16.66 16.47
CA GLN A 64 -6.37 -17.88 16.95
C GLN A 64 -6.35 -17.92 18.48
N TYR A 65 -7.50 -18.03 19.10
CA TYR A 65 -7.65 -18.23 20.54
C TYR A 65 -8.11 -19.66 20.81
N VAL A 66 -7.41 -20.33 21.69
CA VAL A 66 -7.70 -21.74 22.04
C VAL A 66 -8.12 -21.79 23.50
N LEU A 67 -9.33 -22.27 23.72
CA LEU A 67 -9.85 -22.63 25.01
C LEU A 67 -9.48 -24.08 25.29
N THR A 68 -8.82 -24.33 26.42
CA THR A 68 -8.60 -25.65 26.95
C THR A 68 -9.49 -25.84 28.17
N ILE A 69 -10.31 -26.90 28.17
CA ILE A 69 -11.19 -27.26 29.27
C ILE A 69 -10.73 -28.60 29.81
N MET A 70 -10.60 -28.72 31.12
CA MET A 70 -10.26 -29.96 31.80
C MET A 70 -11.33 -30.32 32.83
N GLU A 71 -11.84 -31.51 32.76
CA GLU A 71 -12.82 -32.02 33.70
C GLU A 71 -12.23 -33.20 34.53
N ASN A 72 -12.51 -33.18 35.84
CA ASN A 72 -12.21 -34.28 36.70
C ASN A 72 -13.39 -35.29 36.63
N LEU A 73 -13.18 -36.43 36.01
CA LEU A 73 -14.23 -37.44 35.79
C LEU A 73 -14.70 -38.15 37.08
N ILE A 74 -13.94 -38.01 38.20
CA ILE A 74 -14.29 -38.69 39.47
C ILE A 74 -14.32 -37.59 40.59
N PRO A 75 -15.52 -37.15 41.01
CA PRO A 75 -15.62 -36.20 42.13
C PRO A 75 -15.07 -36.85 43.43
N GLY A 76 -14.03 -36.22 43.98
CA GLY A 76 -13.44 -36.59 45.27
C GLY A 76 -12.25 -37.57 45.24
N ASP A 77 -11.84 -38.09 44.10
CA ASP A 77 -10.63 -38.86 43.93
C ASP A 77 -9.47 -38.04 43.36
N THR A 78 -8.55 -37.66 44.20
CA THR A 78 -7.34 -36.92 43.80
C THR A 78 -6.19 -37.84 43.35
N SER A 79 -6.36 -39.15 43.39
CA SER A 79 -5.30 -40.14 43.10
C SER A 79 -5.41 -40.78 41.69
N SER A 80 -6.56 -40.67 41.04
CA SER A 80 -6.76 -41.12 39.64
C SER A 80 -7.28 -39.95 38.79
N MET A 81 -6.38 -39.07 38.40
CA MET A 81 -6.68 -38.03 37.43
C MET A 81 -6.86 -38.62 36.04
N VAL A 82 -8.05 -39.01 35.68
CA VAL A 82 -8.44 -39.12 34.28
C VAL A 82 -8.85 -37.69 33.87
N ILE A 83 -7.88 -36.95 33.35
CA ILE A 83 -8.12 -35.60 32.80
C ILE A 83 -8.51 -35.83 31.35
N ASP A 84 -9.74 -35.51 31.00
CA ASP A 84 -10.08 -35.28 29.61
C ASP A 84 -9.91 -33.77 29.28
N SER A 85 -9.22 -33.48 28.20
CA SER A 85 -8.97 -32.13 27.75
C SER A 85 -9.67 -31.86 26.43
N CYS A 86 -10.49 -30.84 26.42
CA CYS A 86 -11.18 -30.35 25.25
C CYS A 86 -10.55 -29.06 24.75
N TYR A 87 -10.35 -28.96 23.45
CA TYR A 87 -9.78 -27.78 22.80
C TYR A 87 -10.82 -27.16 21.87
N VAL A 88 -11.16 -25.91 22.11
CA VAL A 88 -12.01 -25.09 21.25
C VAL A 88 -11.19 -23.96 20.66
N SER A 89 -11.16 -23.87 19.34
CA SER A 89 -10.37 -22.85 18.65
C SER A 89 -11.29 -21.84 17.98
N ILE A 90 -11.19 -20.57 18.37
CA ILE A 90 -11.99 -19.45 17.87
C ILE A 90 -11.10 -18.45 17.19
N PRO A 91 -11.24 -18.22 15.88
CA PRO A 91 -10.47 -17.20 15.18
C PRO A 91 -11.09 -15.81 15.37
N ILE A 92 -10.29 -14.83 15.74
CA ILE A 92 -10.62 -13.42 15.64
C ILE A 92 -9.98 -12.89 14.35
N GLU A 93 -10.80 -12.50 13.41
CA GLU A 93 -10.39 -11.97 12.11
C GLU A 93 -10.38 -10.44 12.14
N GLN A 94 -9.63 -9.84 11.25
CA GLN A 94 -9.61 -8.40 11.01
C GLN A 94 -9.71 -8.10 9.51
N THR A 95 -10.14 -6.90 9.17
CA THR A 95 -10.13 -6.42 7.79
C THR A 95 -8.70 -6.28 7.27
N LEU A 96 -8.54 -6.26 5.95
CA LEU A 96 -7.27 -5.94 5.32
C LEU A 96 -6.91 -4.49 5.58
N GLN A 97 -5.62 -4.19 5.73
CA GLN A 97 -5.14 -2.83 5.87
C GLN A 97 -5.51 -1.99 4.65
N ILE A 98 -6.03 -0.77 4.88
CA ILE A 98 -6.27 0.21 3.82
C ILE A 98 -4.93 0.59 3.20
N THR A 99 -4.85 0.54 1.89
CA THR A 99 -3.68 1.00 1.12
C THR A 99 -4.11 1.63 -0.19
N ALA A 100 -3.21 2.39 -0.82
CA ALA A 100 -3.46 3.01 -2.11
C ALA A 100 -2.20 3.03 -2.99
N SER A 101 -2.41 3.02 -4.30
CA SER A 101 -1.41 3.35 -5.30
C SER A 101 -1.79 4.61 -6.04
N PHE A 102 -0.77 5.29 -6.57
CA PHE A 102 -0.89 6.53 -7.29
C PHE A 102 -0.30 6.38 -8.69
N GLU A 103 -1.08 6.78 -9.70
CA GLU A 103 -0.62 6.93 -11.08
C GLU A 103 -0.57 8.44 -11.36
N LEU A 104 0.58 8.94 -11.77
CA LEU A 104 0.79 10.35 -12.07
C LEU A 104 0.81 10.56 -13.58
N SER A 105 0.22 11.67 -14.05
CA SER A 105 0.39 12.11 -15.43
C SER A 105 1.81 12.63 -15.66
N SER A 106 2.25 12.61 -16.92
CA SER A 106 3.58 13.11 -17.30
C SER A 106 3.66 14.62 -17.12
N MET A 107 4.79 15.10 -16.59
CA MET A 107 5.16 16.52 -16.51
C MET A 107 6.31 16.76 -17.48
N CYS A 108 6.32 17.93 -18.12
CA CYS A 108 7.34 18.31 -19.11
C CYS A 108 8.40 19.26 -18.58
N ASN A 109 8.11 20.01 -17.52
CA ASN A 109 9.04 20.95 -16.89
C ASN A 109 8.83 21.02 -15.37
N GLU A 110 9.73 21.72 -14.67
CA GLU A 110 9.71 21.85 -13.20
C GLU A 110 8.53 22.63 -12.62
N TYR A 111 7.83 23.42 -13.46
CA TYR A 111 6.66 24.22 -13.07
C TYR A 111 5.35 23.51 -13.37
N ASP A 112 5.39 22.39 -14.10
CA ASP A 112 4.19 21.63 -14.40
C ASP A 112 3.65 20.98 -13.13
N SER A 113 2.33 20.88 -13.09
CA SER A 113 1.61 20.09 -12.11
C SER A 113 1.22 18.74 -12.73
N THR A 114 1.01 17.76 -11.88
CA THR A 114 0.56 16.41 -12.29
C THR A 114 -0.83 16.13 -11.77
N ASP A 115 -1.61 15.43 -12.57
CA ASP A 115 -2.86 14.83 -12.14
C ASP A 115 -2.57 13.47 -11.53
N VAL A 116 -3.30 13.13 -10.48
CA VAL A 116 -3.09 11.90 -9.73
C VAL A 116 -4.35 11.05 -9.76
N LYS A 117 -4.23 9.86 -10.30
CA LYS A 117 -5.26 8.83 -10.23
C LYS A 117 -4.94 7.88 -9.09
N THR A 118 -5.89 7.71 -8.17
CA THR A 118 -5.72 6.91 -6.96
C THR A 118 -6.53 5.63 -7.01
N THR A 119 -5.88 4.50 -6.76
CA THR A 119 -6.55 3.21 -6.58
C THR A 119 -6.43 2.78 -5.12
N ILE A 120 -7.57 2.47 -4.47
CA ILE A 120 -7.65 2.14 -3.04
C ILE A 120 -8.14 0.71 -2.89
N TRP A 121 -7.54 -0.04 -1.97
CA TRP A 121 -7.96 -1.40 -1.59
C TRP A 121 -7.72 -1.65 -0.09
N GLY A 122 -8.30 -2.74 0.44
CA GLY A 122 -8.35 -3.03 1.89
C GLY A 122 -9.39 -2.20 2.61
N GLY A 123 -9.60 -2.44 3.90
CA GLY A 123 -10.71 -1.83 4.65
C GLY A 123 -12.10 -2.24 4.12
N THR A 124 -13.11 -1.47 4.50
CA THR A 124 -14.52 -1.70 4.13
C THR A 124 -15.07 -0.53 3.32
N PRO A 125 -15.25 -0.66 1.98
CA PRO A 125 -15.78 0.42 1.16
C PRO A 125 -17.26 0.75 1.52
N PRO A 126 -17.77 1.96 1.16
CA PRO A 126 -17.09 3.03 0.44
C PRO A 126 -16.08 3.81 1.27
N TYR A 127 -15.15 4.48 0.57
CA TYR A 127 -14.11 5.30 1.19
C TYR A 127 -14.41 6.80 1.04
N THR A 128 -14.00 7.57 2.04
CA THR A 128 -13.83 9.02 1.95
C THR A 128 -12.35 9.36 1.92
N THR A 129 -11.98 10.41 1.21
CA THR A 129 -10.60 10.84 1.00
C THR A 129 -10.42 12.30 1.38
N LEU A 130 -9.24 12.64 1.90
CA LEU A 130 -8.85 14.02 2.20
C LEU A 130 -7.35 14.19 1.91
N TRP A 131 -7.02 15.00 0.94
CA TRP A 131 -5.65 15.39 0.64
C TRP A 131 -5.15 16.50 1.56
N SER A 132 -3.85 16.57 1.76
CA SER A 132 -3.20 17.67 2.51
C SER A 132 -3.37 19.06 1.86
N THR A 133 -3.89 19.12 0.64
CA THR A 133 -4.31 20.33 -0.06
C THR A 133 -5.70 20.81 0.37
N GLY A 134 -6.46 19.99 1.07
CA GLY A 134 -7.87 20.21 1.39
C GLY A 134 -8.85 19.62 0.38
N ASP A 135 -8.35 19.05 -0.72
CA ASP A 135 -9.19 18.35 -1.71
C ASP A 135 -9.74 17.05 -1.12
N THR A 136 -11.00 16.74 -1.40
CA THR A 136 -11.69 15.52 -0.96
C THR A 136 -11.95 14.54 -2.10
N ALA A 137 -11.59 14.90 -3.33
CA ALA A 137 -11.69 14.01 -4.46
C ALA A 137 -10.72 12.83 -4.33
N ARG A 138 -11.13 11.64 -4.75
CA ARG A 138 -10.28 10.47 -4.78
C ARG A 138 -9.08 10.66 -5.71
N ASN A 139 -9.35 11.17 -6.91
CA ASN A 139 -8.34 11.64 -7.85
C ASN A 139 -8.21 13.15 -7.68
N THR A 140 -7.01 13.66 -7.71
CA THR A 140 -6.77 15.11 -7.59
C THR A 140 -5.94 15.59 -8.74
N ASP A 141 -6.13 16.85 -9.11
CA ASP A 141 -5.50 17.47 -10.25
C ASP A 141 -4.48 18.50 -9.76
N SER A 142 -3.52 18.80 -10.63
CA SER A 142 -2.61 19.96 -10.47
C SER A 142 -1.77 19.93 -9.19
N LEU A 143 -1.23 18.78 -8.82
CA LEU A 143 -0.24 18.71 -7.75
C LEU A 143 1.13 19.17 -8.26
N ALA A 144 1.62 20.29 -7.71
CA ALA A 144 2.94 20.81 -8.05
C ALA A 144 4.08 20.00 -7.40
N PRO A 145 5.25 19.90 -8.03
CA PRO A 145 6.44 19.33 -7.41
C PRO A 145 6.79 20.02 -6.10
N ARG A 146 7.16 19.25 -5.09
CA ARG A 146 7.62 19.80 -3.81
C ARG A 146 8.42 18.77 -3.02
N ILE A 147 9.29 19.26 -2.12
CA ILE A 147 10.16 18.42 -1.27
C ILE A 147 9.34 17.61 -0.25
N LEU A 148 8.30 18.23 0.34
CA LEU A 148 7.47 17.57 1.33
C LEU A 148 6.39 16.72 0.64
N PRO A 149 6.15 15.50 1.11
CA PRO A 149 5.13 14.64 0.51
C PRO A 149 3.73 15.23 0.66
N TYR A 150 2.87 14.95 -0.30
CA TYR A 150 1.43 15.07 -0.15
C TYR A 150 0.94 13.92 0.71
N THR A 151 -0.02 14.20 1.57
CA THR A 151 -0.68 13.17 2.38
C THR A 151 -2.10 13.00 1.90
N LEU A 152 -2.50 11.75 1.65
CA LEU A 152 -3.87 11.34 1.42
C LEU A 152 -4.35 10.57 2.66
N THR A 153 -5.33 11.11 3.37
CA THR A 153 -6.06 10.39 4.42
C THR A 153 -7.24 9.68 3.77
N ILE A 154 -7.30 8.36 3.94
CA ILE A 154 -8.38 7.51 3.45
C ILE A 154 -9.11 6.98 4.67
N THR A 155 -10.43 7.13 4.70
CA THR A 155 -11.29 6.61 5.78
C THR A 155 -12.35 5.71 5.15
N ASP A 156 -12.55 4.55 5.73
CA ASP A 156 -13.56 3.59 5.29
C ASP A 156 -14.91 3.75 6.03
N THR A 157 -15.88 2.92 5.71
CA THR A 157 -17.24 2.97 6.33
C THR A 157 -17.23 2.70 7.83
N ASN A 158 -16.26 1.93 8.34
CA ASN A 158 -16.11 1.62 9.76
C ASN A 158 -15.33 2.69 10.53
N ASN A 159 -15.04 3.84 9.89
CA ASN A 159 -14.19 4.91 10.39
C ASN A 159 -12.71 4.50 10.61
N CYS A 160 -12.27 3.40 10.03
CA CYS A 160 -10.85 3.06 9.99
C CYS A 160 -10.14 3.97 9.02
N PHE A 161 -9.04 4.60 9.43
CA PHE A 161 -8.33 5.53 8.57
C PHE A 161 -6.85 5.15 8.37
N ARG A 162 -6.31 5.58 7.24
CA ARG A 162 -4.89 5.41 6.91
C ARG A 162 -4.38 6.60 6.12
N ASN A 163 -3.19 7.07 6.47
CA ASN A 163 -2.46 8.07 5.71
C ASN A 163 -1.55 7.38 4.70
N GLN A 164 -1.61 7.86 3.46
CA GLN A 164 -0.71 7.49 2.37
C GLN A 164 0.08 8.72 1.95
N PHE A 165 1.32 8.51 1.54
CA PHE A 165 2.23 9.60 1.19
C PHE A 165 2.60 9.53 -0.28
N LEU A 166 2.57 10.67 -0.95
CA LEU A 166 2.94 10.82 -2.35
C LEU A 166 3.99 11.90 -2.47
N ILE A 167 5.13 11.58 -3.07
CA ILE A 167 6.16 12.54 -3.45
C ILE A 167 5.96 12.87 -4.93
N VAL A 168 5.82 14.14 -5.25
CA VAL A 168 5.79 14.65 -6.62
C VAL A 168 7.12 15.37 -6.85
N ASN A 169 8.01 14.74 -7.62
CA ASN A 169 9.30 15.32 -7.97
C ASN A 169 9.16 16.23 -9.18
N SER A 170 9.98 17.29 -9.24
CA SER A 170 10.13 18.06 -10.46
C SER A 170 10.84 17.24 -11.55
N THR A 171 10.45 17.45 -12.80
CA THR A 171 11.24 17.01 -13.94
C THR A 171 12.33 18.02 -14.23
N GLN A 172 13.48 17.59 -14.71
CA GLN A 172 14.52 18.50 -15.18
C GLN A 172 14.09 19.12 -16.50
N GLU A 173 14.27 20.44 -16.64
CA GLU A 173 14.12 21.12 -17.92
C GLU A 173 15.11 20.54 -18.94
N MET A 174 14.68 20.46 -20.20
CA MET A 174 15.56 20.08 -21.28
C MET A 174 16.46 21.28 -21.63
N ASN A 175 17.75 21.16 -21.37
CA ASN A 175 18.76 22.11 -21.76
C ASN A 175 19.58 21.59 -22.94
N SER A 176 19.86 22.48 -23.89
CA SER A 176 20.65 22.14 -25.05
C SER A 176 21.58 23.28 -25.42
N PHE A 177 22.69 22.97 -26.04
CA PHE A 177 23.56 23.92 -26.69
C PHE A 177 23.96 23.45 -28.08
N MET A 178 24.27 24.40 -28.96
CA MET A 178 24.67 24.11 -30.32
C MET A 178 26.12 24.55 -30.54
N SER A 179 26.81 23.82 -31.39
CA SER A 179 28.10 24.18 -31.92
C SER A 179 28.13 23.98 -33.44
N SER A 180 28.86 24.82 -34.15
CA SER A 180 28.99 24.68 -35.59
C SER A 180 30.44 24.88 -36.02
N VAL A 181 30.81 24.25 -37.11
CA VAL A 181 32.05 24.49 -37.85
C VAL A 181 31.68 25.07 -39.20
N GLY A 182 32.08 26.31 -39.44
CA GLY A 182 31.81 26.99 -40.69
C GLY A 182 32.73 26.51 -41.81
N VAL A 183 32.32 26.76 -43.06
CA VAL A 183 33.15 26.53 -44.26
C VAL A 183 34.18 27.65 -44.42
N ILE A 184 35.38 27.30 -44.87
CA ILE A 184 36.49 28.22 -45.05
C ILE A 184 36.49 28.83 -46.46
N CYS A 185 36.10 28.05 -47.47
CA CYS A 185 36.08 28.49 -48.87
C CYS A 185 34.65 28.57 -49.44
N LYS A 186 34.50 29.48 -50.42
CA LYS A 186 33.24 29.53 -51.17
C LYS A 186 33.01 28.20 -51.91
N ASP A 187 31.80 27.71 -51.92
CA ASP A 187 31.35 26.47 -52.56
C ASP A 187 31.93 25.19 -51.89
N ASP A 188 32.42 25.30 -50.67
CA ASP A 188 32.86 24.16 -49.86
C ASP A 188 31.66 23.58 -49.08
N TYR A 189 31.64 22.26 -48.94
CA TYR A 189 30.61 21.49 -48.23
C TYR A 189 31.17 20.90 -46.93
N SER A 190 32.17 21.53 -46.34
CA SER A 190 32.83 21.05 -45.11
C SER A 190 32.19 21.54 -43.83
N GLY A 191 31.11 22.31 -43.92
CA GLY A 191 30.39 22.78 -42.75
C GLY A 191 29.71 21.67 -41.97
N SER A 192 29.64 21.82 -40.67
CA SER A 192 28.84 20.93 -39.79
C SER A 192 28.20 21.69 -38.64
N ALA A 193 27.06 21.21 -38.17
CA ALA A 193 26.41 21.68 -36.95
C ALA A 193 26.08 20.52 -36.06
N ARG A 194 26.15 20.76 -34.76
CA ARG A 194 25.86 19.74 -33.76
C ARG A 194 25.03 20.37 -32.63
N VAL A 195 23.99 19.70 -32.21
CA VAL A 195 23.21 20.02 -31.00
C VAL A 195 23.52 18.96 -29.94
N PHE A 196 23.66 19.42 -28.69
CA PHE A 196 23.84 18.58 -27.52
C PHE A 196 22.72 18.87 -26.55
N VAL A 197 22.07 17.82 -26.06
CA VAL A 197 21.13 17.90 -24.94
C VAL A 197 21.90 17.55 -23.67
N THR A 198 21.90 18.45 -22.70
CA THR A 198 22.63 18.28 -21.43
C THR A 198 21.74 17.83 -20.29
N GLU A 199 20.43 18.11 -20.40
CA GLU A 199 19.42 17.76 -19.39
C GLU A 199 18.14 17.34 -20.09
N GLY A 200 17.31 16.53 -19.42
CA GLY A 200 16.08 15.97 -19.96
C GLY A 200 16.06 14.45 -19.92
N THR A 201 14.97 13.85 -20.37
CA THR A 201 14.77 12.39 -20.36
C THR A 201 14.72 11.83 -21.78
N PRO A 202 15.66 10.94 -22.18
CA PRO A 202 15.62 10.30 -23.50
C PRO A 202 14.39 9.37 -23.66
N PRO A 203 13.96 9.04 -24.89
CA PRO A 203 14.64 9.39 -26.16
C PRO A 203 14.40 10.83 -26.57
N PHE A 204 15.42 11.46 -27.19
CA PHE A 204 15.31 12.81 -27.73
C PHE A 204 14.91 12.78 -29.19
N HIS A 205 14.17 13.79 -29.65
CA HIS A 205 13.77 13.96 -31.02
C HIS A 205 14.41 15.22 -31.58
N PHE A 206 15.13 15.08 -32.68
CA PHE A 206 15.83 16.19 -33.32
C PHE A 206 15.25 16.40 -34.73
N GLN A 207 15.07 17.65 -35.13
CA GLN A 207 14.67 18.00 -36.47
C GLN A 207 15.48 19.22 -36.94
N TRP A 208 16.19 19.05 -38.05
CA TRP A 208 16.91 20.13 -38.71
C TRP A 208 16.03 20.79 -39.77
N SER A 209 16.18 22.12 -40.00
CA SER A 209 15.36 22.88 -40.97
C SER A 209 15.54 22.43 -42.41
N THR A 210 16.65 21.78 -42.71
CA THR A 210 16.97 21.25 -44.04
C THR A 210 16.38 19.86 -44.32
N ASP A 211 15.97 19.17 -43.29
CA ASP A 211 15.38 17.83 -43.40
C ASP A 211 14.09 17.80 -42.59
N SER A 212 12.97 17.52 -43.25
CA SER A 212 11.67 17.38 -42.56
C SER A 212 11.51 16.05 -41.85
N SER A 213 12.48 15.14 -41.96
CA SER A 213 12.50 13.88 -41.20
C SER A 213 12.84 14.15 -39.73
N ILE A 214 12.05 13.58 -38.83
CA ILE A 214 12.34 13.59 -37.39
C ILE A 214 13.31 12.45 -37.12
N ILE A 215 14.48 12.76 -36.62
CA ILE A 215 15.45 11.78 -36.19
C ILE A 215 15.21 11.46 -34.72
N ILE A 216 14.86 10.21 -34.39
CA ILE A 216 14.72 9.74 -33.02
C ILE A 216 16.07 9.15 -32.64
N GLU A 217 16.74 9.80 -31.70
CA GLU A 217 18.03 9.33 -31.20
C GLU A 217 17.93 8.96 -29.71
N HIS A 218 18.55 7.86 -29.33
CA HIS A 218 18.71 7.50 -27.93
C HIS A 218 19.86 8.24 -27.28
N ASP A 219 20.72 8.86 -28.10
CA ASP A 219 21.86 9.62 -27.66
C ASP A 219 21.48 11.09 -27.38
N SER A 220 22.31 11.77 -26.60
CA SER A 220 22.09 13.17 -26.20
C SER A 220 22.60 14.17 -27.24
N PHE A 221 22.84 13.81 -28.48
CA PHE A 221 23.26 14.72 -29.53
C PHE A 221 22.81 14.31 -30.92
N SER A 222 22.68 15.30 -31.80
CA SER A 222 22.48 15.09 -33.23
C SER A 222 23.48 15.96 -34.03
N VAL A 223 23.92 15.46 -35.19
CA VAL A 223 24.89 16.09 -36.05
C VAL A 223 24.37 16.17 -37.48
N ILE A 224 24.57 17.30 -38.11
CA ILE A 224 24.39 17.48 -39.56
C ILE A 224 25.73 17.94 -40.17
N GLU A 225 26.10 17.31 -41.27
CA GLU A 225 27.37 17.52 -41.94
C GLU A 225 27.16 17.93 -43.40
N SER A 226 28.26 18.22 -44.08
CA SER A 226 28.26 18.63 -45.50
C SER A 226 27.45 19.90 -45.78
N LEU A 227 27.49 20.85 -44.84
CA LEU A 227 26.72 22.08 -44.92
C LEU A 227 27.46 23.12 -45.77
N VAL A 228 26.70 23.88 -46.55
CA VAL A 228 27.10 25.15 -47.21
C VAL A 228 26.85 26.33 -46.25
N PRO A 229 27.36 27.51 -46.54
CA PRO A 229 26.98 28.70 -45.76
C PRO A 229 25.48 28.93 -45.80
N GLY A 230 24.84 29.02 -44.60
CA GLY A 230 23.39 29.17 -44.46
C GLY A 230 22.92 29.09 -43.01
N GLU A 231 21.63 29.23 -42.82
CA GLU A 231 20.95 28.94 -41.55
C GLU A 231 20.30 27.56 -41.60
N TYR A 232 20.41 26.85 -40.48
CA TYR A 232 19.99 25.46 -40.38
C TYR A 232 19.15 25.22 -39.11
#